data_5f176b1971e94ae5dcb64eb5c1d91eaf
#
_entry.id   5f176b1971e94ae5dcb64eb5c1d91eaf
#
_cell.length_a   1.000
_cell.length_b   1.000
_cell.length_c   1.000
_cell.angle_alpha   90.00
_cell.angle_beta   90.00
_cell.angle_gamma   90.00
#
_symmetry.space_group_name_H-M   'P 1'
#
loop_
_entity.id
_entity.type
_entity.pdbx_description
1 polymer ?
#
loop_
_entity_poly.entity_id
_entity_poly.type
_entity_poly.pdbx_seq_one_letter_code
_entity_poly.pdbx_strand_id
1 'polypeptide(L)'
;MNVPLIIFSSQDFDDLPTRKHRIAKKFASQGSKVIYIEAPFTHLSAIKDPTYRPKVERKNQIREVSPNLWVASPPPMMPFYGRFGFAQNSACRTLAGFAKKAIEKTSFPKEFACLFYLPWMEPVTRMIKPKVALYDCVDDHAGYGGTSSKSFIERAEGKLCKKCDTVFVTARSLAKRLSLFNPKTVYMPNAVDPELFRQVRPSPEIEKIPAPRVAYAGALRWWFDTSLMLEVAQRMPKANFIFIGAERNGELGEEGQRLRGLGNVHFLGKRPQEELPSLMSGASCGIIPFRQNSLVASVSPLKLYEYASMGLPTVSVPMEELEGMPEDVVKIAKTSGDFILEIGKAITEGPNKKRMEDFVSKNTWEARIKTFEETLLGLWQEK
;
A
#
# COMPACT_ATOMS: atom_id res chain seq x y z
N MET A 1 -16.14 -14.98 17.48
CA MET A 1 -17.33 -15.04 16.58
C MET A 1 -16.81 -14.91 15.16
N ASN A 2 -17.20 -15.82 14.25
CA ASN A 2 -16.66 -15.85 12.90
C ASN A 2 -17.56 -14.99 11.97
N VAL A 3 -17.13 -13.78 11.65
CA VAL A 3 -17.85 -12.88 10.73
C VAL A 3 -17.47 -13.22 9.29
N PRO A 4 -18.41 -13.67 8.44
CA PRO A 4 -18.12 -13.90 7.03
C PRO A 4 -17.80 -12.56 6.34
N LEU A 5 -16.73 -12.53 5.53
CA LEU A 5 -16.20 -11.28 4.96
C LEU A 5 -16.01 -11.37 3.45
N ILE A 6 -16.57 -10.42 2.70
CA ILE A 6 -16.30 -10.25 1.27
C ILE A 6 -15.43 -9.00 1.10
N ILE A 7 -14.27 -9.16 0.49
CA ILE A 7 -13.30 -8.09 0.24
C ILE A 7 -13.34 -7.72 -1.24
N PHE A 8 -13.73 -6.48 -1.55
CA PHE A 8 -13.63 -5.91 -2.90
C PHE A 8 -12.30 -5.18 -3.02
N SER A 9 -11.31 -5.89 -3.54
CA SER A 9 -9.92 -5.45 -3.54
C SER A 9 -9.59 -4.47 -4.68
N SER A 10 -8.53 -3.68 -4.45
CA SER A 10 -7.85 -2.88 -5.47
C SER A 10 -6.57 -3.54 -6.00
N GLN A 11 -6.29 -4.80 -5.59
CA GLN A 11 -5.13 -5.58 -6.00
C GLN A 11 -5.52 -7.04 -6.27
N ASP A 12 -4.72 -7.73 -7.08
CA ASP A 12 -4.83 -9.17 -7.25
C ASP A 12 -4.27 -9.91 -6.03
N PHE A 13 -4.77 -11.12 -5.80
CA PHE A 13 -4.37 -11.89 -4.62
C PHE A 13 -2.94 -12.41 -4.69
N ASP A 14 -2.44 -12.61 -5.90
CA ASP A 14 -1.07 -13.10 -6.17
C ASP A 14 -0.05 -11.94 -6.26
N ASP A 15 -0.47 -10.69 -6.04
CA ASP A 15 0.42 -9.53 -5.91
C ASP A 15 1.13 -9.50 -4.55
N LEU A 16 2.04 -8.53 -4.37
CA LEU A 16 2.72 -8.29 -3.09
C LEU A 16 1.70 -8.16 -1.94
N PRO A 17 1.88 -8.91 -0.85
CA PRO A 17 0.95 -8.90 0.27
C PRO A 17 0.84 -7.53 0.93
N THR A 18 -0.36 -6.97 0.94
CA THR A 18 -0.69 -5.72 1.63
C THR A 18 -1.75 -5.96 2.70
N ARG A 19 -2.23 -4.92 3.34
CA ARG A 19 -3.26 -4.94 4.39
C ARG A 19 -4.44 -5.85 4.05
N LYS A 20 -5.02 -5.74 2.86
CA LYS A 20 -6.19 -6.52 2.44
C LYS A 20 -5.94 -8.03 2.40
N HIS A 21 -4.75 -8.44 1.97
CA HIS A 21 -4.33 -9.84 1.97
C HIS A 21 -4.18 -10.37 3.40
N ARG A 22 -3.60 -9.56 4.29
CA ARG A 22 -3.39 -9.90 5.70
C ARG A 22 -4.72 -10.05 6.44
N ILE A 23 -5.67 -9.13 6.21
CA ILE A 23 -7.05 -9.23 6.74
C ILE A 23 -7.70 -10.51 6.23
N ALA A 24 -7.66 -10.78 4.91
CA ALA A 24 -8.26 -11.97 4.33
C ALA A 24 -7.71 -13.26 4.95
N LYS A 25 -6.38 -13.39 5.00
CA LYS A 25 -5.70 -14.57 5.56
C LYS A 25 -5.97 -14.73 7.06
N LYS A 26 -5.95 -13.64 7.83
CA LYS A 26 -6.20 -13.69 9.29
C LYS A 26 -7.62 -14.16 9.60
N PHE A 27 -8.62 -13.57 8.94
CA PHE A 27 -10.02 -13.96 9.14
C PHE A 27 -10.26 -15.42 8.74
N ALA A 28 -9.73 -15.85 7.61
CA ALA A 28 -9.84 -17.25 7.16
C ALA A 28 -9.17 -18.22 8.14
N SER A 29 -7.98 -17.90 8.67
CA SER A 29 -7.27 -18.74 9.65
C SER A 29 -8.01 -18.85 10.99
N GLN A 30 -8.85 -17.86 11.32
CA GLN A 30 -9.73 -17.89 12.51
C GLN A 30 -11.06 -18.61 12.26
N GLY A 31 -11.28 -19.19 11.06
CA GLY A 31 -12.47 -19.93 10.70
C GLY A 31 -13.60 -19.11 10.08
N SER A 32 -13.40 -17.81 9.83
CA SER A 32 -14.35 -17.01 9.05
C SER A 32 -14.29 -17.38 7.57
N LYS A 33 -15.44 -17.54 6.91
CA LYS A 33 -15.46 -17.65 5.45
C LYS A 33 -15.11 -16.29 4.82
N VAL A 34 -14.18 -16.28 3.89
CA VAL A 34 -13.71 -15.06 3.21
C VAL A 34 -13.75 -15.24 1.70
N ILE A 35 -14.35 -14.29 0.99
CA ILE A 35 -14.24 -14.16 -0.47
C ILE A 35 -13.42 -12.91 -0.78
N TYR A 36 -12.27 -13.09 -1.41
CA TYR A 36 -11.42 -12.00 -1.91
C TYR A 36 -11.71 -11.80 -3.39
N ILE A 37 -12.40 -10.71 -3.74
CA ILE A 37 -12.67 -10.33 -5.13
C ILE A 37 -11.52 -9.46 -5.60
N GLU A 38 -10.77 -9.94 -6.60
CA GLU A 38 -9.60 -9.28 -7.16
C GLU A 38 -9.93 -7.94 -7.82
N ALA A 39 -8.91 -7.13 -8.04
CA ALA A 39 -9.04 -5.81 -8.64
C ALA A 39 -9.76 -5.88 -10.00
N PRO A 40 -10.76 -5.02 -10.23
CA PRO A 40 -11.44 -4.95 -11.51
C PRO A 40 -10.52 -4.46 -12.63
N PHE A 41 -10.76 -4.93 -13.85
CA PHE A 41 -10.04 -4.50 -15.04
C PHE A 41 -10.98 -4.31 -16.23
N THR A 42 -10.51 -3.70 -17.29
CA THR A 42 -11.28 -3.51 -18.53
C THR A 42 -10.61 -4.23 -19.70
N HIS A 43 -11.36 -4.53 -20.75
CA HIS A 43 -10.77 -5.05 -21.99
C HIS A 43 -9.68 -4.10 -22.55
N LEU A 44 -9.90 -2.77 -22.43
CA LEU A 44 -8.93 -1.80 -22.90
C LEU A 44 -7.62 -1.82 -22.09
N SER A 45 -7.69 -2.11 -20.80
CA SER A 45 -6.48 -2.28 -19.96
C SER A 45 -5.66 -3.47 -20.45
N ALA A 46 -6.33 -4.58 -20.75
CA ALA A 46 -5.67 -5.79 -21.21
C ALA A 46 -5.01 -5.66 -22.61
N ILE A 47 -5.58 -4.80 -23.47
CA ILE A 47 -5.01 -4.52 -24.81
C ILE A 47 -3.78 -3.60 -24.67
N LYS A 48 -3.84 -2.60 -23.78
CA LYS A 48 -2.79 -1.58 -23.63
C LYS A 48 -1.57 -2.06 -22.84
N ASP A 49 -1.76 -3.00 -21.92
CA ASP A 49 -0.71 -3.45 -20.99
C ASP A 49 -0.69 -4.99 -20.92
N PRO A 50 0.37 -5.64 -21.44
CA PRO A 50 0.52 -7.09 -21.41
C PRO A 50 0.50 -7.70 -20.00
N THR A 51 0.78 -6.93 -18.95
CA THR A 51 0.73 -7.40 -17.55
C THR A 51 -0.68 -7.83 -17.13
N TYR A 52 -1.72 -7.41 -17.86
CA TYR A 52 -3.11 -7.85 -17.63
C TYR A 52 -3.47 -9.21 -18.24
N ARG A 53 -2.59 -9.83 -19.04
CA ARG A 53 -2.87 -11.15 -19.65
C ARG A 53 -3.25 -12.23 -18.63
N PRO A 54 -2.53 -12.41 -17.52
CA PRO A 54 -2.92 -13.38 -16.49
C PRO A 54 -4.30 -13.13 -15.89
N LYS A 55 -4.74 -11.86 -15.79
CA LYS A 55 -6.10 -11.49 -15.35
C LYS A 55 -7.16 -11.94 -16.34
N VAL A 56 -6.91 -11.75 -17.64
CA VAL A 56 -7.83 -12.18 -18.71
C VAL A 56 -8.00 -13.68 -18.70
N GLU A 57 -6.94 -14.44 -18.46
CA GLU A 57 -6.97 -15.90 -18.39
C GLU A 57 -7.74 -16.40 -17.16
N ARG A 58 -7.65 -15.71 -16.04
CA ARG A 58 -8.35 -16.04 -14.77
C ARG A 58 -9.76 -15.48 -14.67
N LYS A 59 -10.25 -14.69 -15.63
CA LYS A 59 -11.59 -14.10 -15.59
C LYS A 59 -12.68 -15.13 -15.28
N ASN A 60 -13.64 -14.76 -14.45
CA ASN A 60 -14.76 -15.59 -13.99
C ASN A 60 -14.35 -16.82 -13.14
N GLN A 61 -13.09 -16.95 -12.74
CA GLN A 61 -12.64 -18.02 -11.86
C GLN A 61 -12.95 -17.71 -10.39
N ILE A 62 -13.30 -18.76 -9.66
CA ILE A 62 -13.45 -18.75 -8.21
C ILE A 62 -12.69 -19.98 -7.72
N ARG A 63 -11.58 -19.77 -7.01
CA ARG A 63 -10.67 -20.81 -6.53
C ARG A 63 -10.54 -20.73 -5.01
N GLU A 64 -10.49 -21.85 -4.34
CA GLU A 64 -10.10 -21.93 -2.94
C GLU A 64 -8.57 -21.93 -2.86
N VAL A 65 -8.00 -21.04 -2.04
CA VAL A 65 -6.54 -20.88 -1.90
C VAL A 65 -6.02 -21.37 -0.56
N SER A 66 -6.92 -21.45 0.41
CA SER A 66 -6.71 -22.08 1.71
C SER A 66 -8.08 -22.35 2.37
N PRO A 67 -8.16 -23.15 3.42
CA PRO A 67 -9.41 -23.36 4.13
C PRO A 67 -10.11 -22.04 4.47
N ASN A 68 -11.39 -21.92 4.13
CA ASN A 68 -12.23 -20.73 4.33
C ASN A 68 -11.85 -19.49 3.51
N LEU A 69 -10.92 -19.56 2.56
CA LEU A 69 -10.51 -18.42 1.73
C LEU A 69 -10.64 -18.74 0.24
N TRP A 70 -11.56 -18.04 -0.41
CA TRP A 70 -11.75 -18.09 -1.86
C TRP A 70 -11.28 -16.80 -2.52
N VAL A 71 -10.59 -16.94 -3.65
CA VAL A 71 -10.21 -15.85 -4.54
C VAL A 71 -11.11 -15.88 -5.76
N ALA A 72 -11.71 -14.75 -6.06
CA ALA A 72 -12.67 -14.59 -7.15
C ALA A 72 -12.16 -13.51 -8.13
N SER A 73 -11.83 -13.94 -9.35
CA SER A 73 -11.30 -13.08 -10.42
C SER A 73 -12.45 -12.59 -11.30
N PRO A 74 -12.83 -11.30 -11.22
CA PRO A 74 -14.03 -10.80 -11.89
C PRO A 74 -13.87 -10.77 -13.41
N PRO A 75 -14.99 -10.76 -14.17
CA PRO A 75 -14.96 -10.50 -15.60
C PRO A 75 -14.51 -9.07 -15.89
N PRO A 76 -14.07 -8.78 -17.13
CA PRO A 76 -13.76 -7.41 -17.54
C PRO A 76 -14.95 -6.47 -17.38
N MET A 77 -14.67 -5.25 -16.89
CA MET A 77 -15.66 -4.22 -16.67
C MET A 77 -15.81 -3.31 -17.90
N MET A 78 -16.92 -2.57 -17.94
CA MET A 78 -17.10 -1.46 -18.86
C MET A 78 -16.02 -0.41 -18.62
N PRO A 79 -15.31 0.09 -19.67
CA PRO A 79 -14.30 1.12 -19.51
C PRO A 79 -14.90 2.46 -19.03
N PHE A 80 -14.03 3.35 -18.52
CA PHE A 80 -14.36 4.68 -18.02
C PHE A 80 -15.32 4.72 -16.82
N TYR A 81 -15.41 3.65 -16.04
CA TYR A 81 -16.21 3.59 -14.81
C TYR A 81 -15.81 4.61 -13.73
N GLY A 82 -14.59 5.14 -13.79
CA GLY A 82 -14.10 6.24 -12.94
C GLY A 82 -14.39 7.63 -13.50
N ARG A 83 -15.22 7.75 -14.57
CA ARG A 83 -15.49 9.03 -15.24
C ARG A 83 -16.98 9.29 -15.52
N PHE A 84 -17.74 8.25 -15.87
CA PHE A 84 -19.12 8.36 -16.24
C PHE A 84 -20.03 7.50 -15.35
N GLY A 85 -21.13 8.07 -14.85
CA GLY A 85 -22.04 7.39 -13.93
C GLY A 85 -22.71 6.14 -14.51
N PHE A 86 -23.04 6.13 -15.80
CA PHE A 86 -23.59 4.94 -16.47
C PHE A 86 -22.57 3.80 -16.55
N ALA A 87 -21.31 4.11 -16.83
CA ALA A 87 -20.21 3.15 -16.86
C ALA A 87 -19.90 2.60 -15.46
N GLN A 88 -19.91 3.48 -14.44
CA GLN A 88 -19.82 3.07 -13.04
C GLN A 88 -20.95 2.10 -12.67
N ASN A 89 -22.21 2.44 -12.98
CA ASN A 89 -23.35 1.58 -12.68
C ASN A 89 -23.26 0.22 -13.39
N SER A 90 -22.82 0.19 -14.65
CA SER A 90 -22.58 -1.04 -15.40
C SER A 90 -21.49 -1.89 -14.74
N ALA A 91 -20.34 -1.31 -14.41
CA ALA A 91 -19.26 -2.00 -13.73
C ALA A 91 -19.67 -2.56 -12.36
N CYS A 92 -20.42 -1.76 -11.58
CA CYS A 92 -20.96 -2.19 -10.29
C CYS A 92 -21.97 -3.32 -10.41
N ARG A 93 -22.83 -3.33 -11.46
CA ARG A 93 -23.75 -4.46 -11.74
C ARG A 93 -22.98 -5.73 -12.06
N THR A 94 -21.95 -5.64 -12.88
CA THR A 94 -21.06 -6.76 -13.22
C THR A 94 -20.39 -7.34 -11.97
N LEU A 95 -19.80 -6.48 -11.13
CA LEU A 95 -19.16 -6.89 -9.87
C LEU A 95 -20.16 -7.51 -8.89
N ALA A 96 -21.31 -6.88 -8.69
CA ALA A 96 -22.34 -7.39 -7.79
C ALA A 96 -22.90 -8.74 -8.26
N GLY A 97 -23.14 -8.89 -9.56
CA GLY A 97 -23.57 -10.15 -10.16
C GLY A 97 -22.53 -11.25 -9.97
N PHE A 98 -21.25 -10.93 -10.17
CA PHE A 98 -20.15 -11.86 -9.96
C PHE A 98 -19.97 -12.23 -8.47
N ALA A 99 -20.10 -11.25 -7.56
CA ALA A 99 -20.08 -11.51 -6.12
C ALA A 99 -21.21 -12.45 -5.68
N LYS A 100 -22.44 -12.26 -6.19
CA LYS A 100 -23.56 -13.18 -5.92
C LYS A 100 -23.27 -14.60 -6.41
N LYS A 101 -22.70 -14.75 -7.61
CA LYS A 101 -22.27 -16.05 -8.13
C LYS A 101 -21.17 -16.69 -7.24
N ALA A 102 -20.23 -15.90 -6.70
CA ALA A 102 -19.24 -16.39 -5.77
C ALA A 102 -19.86 -16.85 -4.44
N ILE A 103 -20.82 -16.08 -3.89
CA ILE A 103 -21.60 -16.42 -2.70
C ILE A 103 -22.30 -17.79 -2.88
N GLU A 104 -22.99 -17.97 -4.00
CA GLU A 104 -23.71 -19.23 -4.31
C GLU A 104 -22.73 -20.40 -4.44
N LYS A 105 -21.66 -20.25 -5.24
CA LYS A 105 -20.69 -21.30 -5.51
C LYS A 105 -19.95 -21.79 -4.25
N THR A 106 -19.72 -20.90 -3.29
CA THR A 106 -18.96 -21.21 -2.04
C THR A 106 -19.86 -21.54 -0.87
N SER A 107 -21.19 -21.65 -1.07
CA SER A 107 -22.16 -21.80 0.01
C SER A 107 -21.90 -20.79 1.13
N PHE A 108 -21.72 -19.53 0.77
CA PHE A 108 -21.39 -18.46 1.69
C PHE A 108 -22.59 -18.12 2.59
N PRO A 109 -22.37 -17.71 3.86
CA PRO A 109 -23.46 -17.33 4.75
C PRO A 109 -24.34 -16.20 4.18
N LYS A 110 -25.63 -16.20 4.54
CA LYS A 110 -26.57 -15.15 4.10
C LYS A 110 -26.25 -13.78 4.68
N GLU A 111 -25.82 -13.75 5.94
CA GLU A 111 -25.32 -12.54 6.59
C GLU A 111 -23.80 -12.49 6.45
N PHE A 112 -23.27 -11.36 5.98
CA PHE A 112 -21.86 -11.13 5.77
C PHE A 112 -21.51 -9.65 5.85
N ALA A 113 -20.26 -9.36 6.12
CA ALA A 113 -19.68 -8.02 6.00
C ALA A 113 -19.02 -7.83 4.63
N CYS A 114 -18.96 -6.58 4.18
CA CYS A 114 -18.19 -6.20 3.01
C CYS A 114 -17.14 -5.16 3.35
N LEU A 115 -15.93 -5.37 2.83
CA LEU A 115 -14.81 -4.43 2.89
C LEU A 115 -14.49 -3.95 1.47
N PHE A 116 -14.64 -2.65 1.24
CA PHE A 116 -14.38 -2.02 -0.04
C PHE A 116 -13.05 -1.28 -0.03
N TYR A 117 -12.30 -1.35 -1.15
CA TYR A 117 -11.04 -0.65 -1.36
C TYR A 117 -11.09 0.37 -2.50
N LEU A 118 -12.18 0.42 -3.26
CA LEU A 118 -12.30 1.32 -4.40
C LEU A 118 -13.46 2.31 -4.20
N PRO A 119 -13.23 3.62 -4.38
CA PRO A 119 -14.14 4.70 -3.97
C PRO A 119 -15.48 4.73 -4.72
N TRP A 120 -15.55 4.12 -5.90
CA TRP A 120 -16.74 4.15 -6.77
C TRP A 120 -17.73 3.00 -6.53
N MET A 121 -17.53 2.18 -5.51
CA MET A 121 -18.30 0.95 -5.28
C MET A 121 -19.60 1.13 -4.48
N GLU A 122 -20.05 2.37 -4.19
CA GLU A 122 -21.32 2.59 -3.47
C GLU A 122 -22.51 1.81 -4.08
N PRO A 123 -22.71 1.75 -5.42
CA PRO A 123 -23.83 0.98 -5.96
C PRO A 123 -23.77 -0.53 -5.66
N VAL A 124 -22.58 -1.09 -5.45
CA VAL A 124 -22.43 -2.51 -5.07
C VAL A 124 -23.08 -2.76 -3.71
N THR A 125 -22.91 -1.84 -2.73
CA THR A 125 -23.51 -2.01 -1.39
C THR A 125 -25.03 -2.17 -1.44
N ARG A 126 -25.71 -1.44 -2.34
CA ARG A 126 -27.17 -1.52 -2.53
C ARG A 126 -27.62 -2.82 -3.19
N MET A 127 -26.77 -3.40 -4.06
CA MET A 127 -27.10 -4.59 -4.84
C MET A 127 -26.89 -5.89 -4.07
N ILE A 128 -25.86 -5.94 -3.19
CA ILE A 128 -25.53 -7.15 -2.41
C ILE A 128 -26.00 -7.08 -0.95
N LYS A 129 -26.32 -5.89 -0.45
CA LYS A 129 -26.92 -5.62 0.87
C LYS A 129 -26.19 -6.34 2.01
N PRO A 130 -24.89 -6.01 2.27
CA PRO A 130 -24.18 -6.61 3.40
C PRO A 130 -24.81 -6.17 4.73
N LYS A 131 -24.69 -7.00 5.77
CA LYS A 131 -25.08 -6.63 7.14
C LYS A 131 -24.21 -5.47 7.65
N VAL A 132 -22.90 -5.54 7.40
CA VAL A 132 -21.94 -4.47 7.71
C VAL A 132 -21.16 -4.10 6.45
N ALA A 133 -21.08 -2.80 6.15
CA ALA A 133 -20.31 -2.25 5.05
C ALA A 133 -19.14 -1.41 5.57
N LEU A 134 -17.92 -1.71 5.16
CA LEU A 134 -16.69 -1.03 5.54
C LEU A 134 -15.96 -0.52 4.30
N TYR A 135 -15.33 0.65 4.40
CA TYR A 135 -14.44 1.18 3.38
C TYR A 135 -13.04 1.39 3.97
N ASP A 136 -12.00 0.87 3.32
CA ASP A 136 -10.59 1.09 3.69
C ASP A 136 -9.92 1.93 2.60
N CYS A 137 -9.79 3.23 2.87
CA CYS A 137 -9.15 4.21 2.00
C CYS A 137 -7.64 4.20 2.26
N VAL A 138 -6.91 3.47 1.44
CA VAL A 138 -5.46 3.28 1.58
C VAL A 138 -4.62 4.33 0.87
N ASP A 139 -5.23 5.08 -0.07
CA ASP A 139 -4.56 6.09 -0.90
C ASP A 139 -5.55 7.19 -1.31
N ASP A 140 -5.03 8.35 -1.74
CA ASP A 140 -5.85 9.38 -2.39
C ASP A 140 -6.17 8.99 -3.84
N HIS A 141 -7.22 8.18 -4.01
CA HIS A 141 -7.66 7.70 -5.33
C HIS A 141 -7.96 8.82 -6.34
N ALA A 142 -8.34 10.00 -5.87
CA ALA A 142 -8.62 11.15 -6.73
C ALA A 142 -7.34 11.82 -7.26
N GLY A 143 -6.23 11.65 -6.55
CA GLY A 143 -4.92 12.23 -6.90
C GLY A 143 -4.16 11.47 -7.99
N TYR A 144 -4.50 10.20 -8.27
CA TYR A 144 -3.76 9.38 -9.23
C TYR A 144 -3.89 9.79 -10.69
N GLY A 145 -4.88 10.60 -11.06
CA GLY A 145 -5.10 11.03 -12.45
C GLY A 145 -5.49 9.88 -13.41
N GLY A 146 -5.04 9.95 -14.65
CA GLY A 146 -5.32 8.93 -15.67
C GLY A 146 -6.69 9.12 -16.35
N THR A 147 -7.41 8.02 -16.61
CA THR A 147 -8.72 8.05 -17.29
C THR A 147 -9.88 8.44 -16.36
N SER A 148 -9.64 8.52 -15.05
CA SER A 148 -10.63 8.90 -14.05
C SER A 148 -10.70 10.41 -13.89
N SER A 149 -11.91 10.93 -13.66
CA SER A 149 -12.12 12.34 -13.31
C SER A 149 -11.99 12.51 -11.81
N LYS A 150 -11.10 13.41 -11.37
CA LYS A 150 -10.89 13.73 -9.95
C LYS A 150 -12.21 14.03 -9.24
N SER A 151 -12.98 14.98 -9.75
CA SER A 151 -14.25 15.38 -9.15
C SER A 151 -15.31 14.26 -9.17
N PHE A 152 -15.24 13.34 -10.13
CA PHE A 152 -16.12 12.19 -10.16
C PHE A 152 -15.77 11.20 -9.05
N ILE A 153 -14.47 10.90 -8.88
CA ILE A 153 -13.97 9.99 -7.84
C ILE A 153 -14.27 10.55 -6.45
N GLU A 154 -14.00 11.85 -6.19
CA GLU A 154 -14.31 12.50 -4.91
C GLU A 154 -15.80 12.40 -4.55
N ARG A 155 -16.69 12.66 -5.52
CA ARG A 155 -18.14 12.51 -5.29
C ARG A 155 -18.56 11.07 -5.05
N ALA A 156 -17.99 10.13 -5.78
CA ALA A 156 -18.29 8.71 -5.62
C ALA A 156 -17.81 8.19 -4.26
N GLU A 157 -16.60 8.59 -3.83
CA GLU A 157 -16.04 8.27 -2.53
C GLU A 157 -16.89 8.82 -1.37
N GLY A 158 -17.31 10.09 -1.46
CA GLY A 158 -18.21 10.68 -0.46
C GLY A 158 -19.55 9.93 -0.33
N LYS A 159 -20.09 9.41 -1.46
CA LYS A 159 -21.30 8.56 -1.42
C LYS A 159 -21.03 7.22 -0.75
N LEU A 160 -19.89 6.58 -1.06
CA LEU A 160 -19.50 5.32 -0.43
C LEU A 160 -19.28 5.50 1.08
N CYS A 161 -18.54 6.55 1.50
CA CYS A 161 -18.31 6.84 2.90
C CYS A 161 -19.62 7.02 3.69
N LYS A 162 -20.59 7.76 3.15
CA LYS A 162 -21.91 7.94 3.78
C LYS A 162 -22.70 6.64 3.91
N LYS A 163 -22.43 5.65 3.06
CA LYS A 163 -23.12 4.36 3.04
C LYS A 163 -22.47 3.32 3.93
N CYS A 164 -21.17 3.45 4.19
CA CYS A 164 -20.43 2.54 5.04
C CYS A 164 -20.67 2.81 6.53
N ASP A 165 -20.65 1.76 7.34
CA ASP A 165 -20.79 1.82 8.79
C ASP A 165 -19.53 2.40 9.45
N THR A 166 -18.37 2.14 8.86
CA THR A 166 -17.07 2.70 9.27
C THR A 166 -16.18 2.88 8.03
N VAL A 167 -15.35 3.91 8.07
CA VAL A 167 -14.31 4.19 7.09
C VAL A 167 -12.95 4.09 7.77
N PHE A 168 -12.07 3.20 7.31
CA PHE A 168 -10.67 3.18 7.70
C PHE A 168 -9.83 4.03 6.75
N VAL A 169 -8.81 4.69 7.26
CA VAL A 169 -7.92 5.53 6.47
C VAL A 169 -6.48 5.36 6.91
N THR A 170 -5.55 5.40 5.95
CA THR A 170 -4.11 5.22 6.23
C THR A 170 -3.40 6.51 6.57
N ALA A 171 -3.97 7.68 6.25
CA ALA A 171 -3.33 8.96 6.39
C ALA A 171 -4.22 9.96 7.14
N ARG A 172 -3.59 10.88 7.90
CA ARG A 172 -4.29 11.93 8.66
C ARG A 172 -5.05 12.89 7.74
N SER A 173 -4.47 13.25 6.60
CA SER A 173 -5.14 14.05 5.57
C SER A 173 -6.41 13.38 5.06
N LEU A 174 -6.37 12.04 4.83
CA LEU A 174 -7.55 11.25 4.47
C LEU A 174 -8.57 11.23 5.60
N ALA A 175 -8.14 11.08 6.86
CA ALA A 175 -9.02 11.13 8.02
C ALA A 175 -9.75 12.47 8.09
N LYS A 176 -9.03 13.60 7.98
CA LYS A 176 -9.60 14.94 7.97
C LYS A 176 -10.63 15.11 6.86
N ARG A 177 -10.36 14.62 5.66
CA ARG A 177 -11.25 14.75 4.50
C ARG A 177 -12.48 13.83 4.60
N LEU A 178 -12.31 12.56 4.96
CA LEU A 178 -13.38 11.58 4.91
C LEU A 178 -14.29 11.58 6.14
N SER A 179 -13.81 12.08 7.29
CA SER A 179 -14.66 12.32 8.48
C SER A 179 -15.81 13.31 8.21
N LEU A 180 -15.67 14.19 7.22
CA LEU A 180 -16.76 15.07 6.75
C LEU A 180 -17.95 14.29 6.14
N PHE A 181 -17.72 13.09 5.66
CA PHE A 181 -18.74 12.22 5.06
C PHE A 181 -19.19 11.10 6.01
N ASN A 182 -18.29 10.63 6.87
CA ASN A 182 -18.58 9.59 7.85
C ASN A 182 -17.85 9.88 9.18
N PRO A 183 -18.58 10.24 10.25
CA PRO A 183 -17.98 10.54 11.56
C PRO A 183 -17.33 9.32 12.23
N LYS A 184 -17.70 8.09 11.83
CA LYS A 184 -17.04 6.85 12.25
C LYS A 184 -15.80 6.55 11.35
N THR A 185 -14.97 7.58 11.09
CA THR A 185 -13.71 7.40 10.38
C THR A 185 -12.59 7.07 11.36
N VAL A 186 -11.94 5.94 11.13
CA VAL A 186 -10.86 5.38 11.98
C VAL A 186 -9.52 5.53 11.29
N TYR A 187 -8.60 6.27 11.91
CA TYR A 187 -7.22 6.34 11.46
C TYR A 187 -6.49 5.03 11.78
N MET A 188 -6.07 4.34 10.76
CA MET A 188 -5.38 3.05 10.83
C MET A 188 -4.22 3.05 9.82
N PRO A 189 -3.05 3.62 10.20
CA PRO A 189 -1.90 3.74 9.29
C PRO A 189 -1.33 2.38 8.90
N ASN A 190 -0.38 2.40 7.97
CA ASN A 190 0.37 1.21 7.60
C ASN A 190 1.17 0.66 8.80
N ALA A 191 1.74 -0.51 8.62
CA ALA A 191 2.45 -1.24 9.68
C ALA A 191 3.50 -2.18 9.06
N VAL A 192 4.24 -2.89 9.87
CA VAL A 192 5.22 -3.88 9.45
C VAL A 192 4.89 -5.27 10.01
N ASP A 193 5.45 -6.28 9.36
CA ASP A 193 5.62 -7.62 9.89
C ASP A 193 7.06 -7.74 10.42
N PRO A 194 7.27 -7.69 11.76
CA PRO A 194 8.62 -7.66 12.32
C PRO A 194 9.42 -8.94 12.03
N GLU A 195 8.73 -10.08 11.87
CA GLU A 195 9.42 -11.34 11.56
C GLU A 195 9.97 -11.34 10.12
N LEU A 196 9.23 -10.73 9.17
CA LEU A 196 9.67 -10.61 7.80
C LEU A 196 10.81 -9.59 7.66
N PHE A 197 10.71 -8.44 8.35
CA PHE A 197 11.66 -7.33 8.24
C PHE A 197 12.64 -7.24 9.42
N ARG A 198 13.04 -8.38 9.98
CA ARG A 198 14.10 -8.41 10.99
C ARG A 198 15.48 -8.20 10.37
N GLN A 199 16.41 -7.73 11.18
CA GLN A 199 17.81 -7.63 10.78
C GLN A 199 18.40 -9.02 10.52
N VAL A 200 19.03 -9.22 9.37
CA VAL A 200 19.67 -10.46 8.95
C VAL A 200 21.09 -10.16 8.43
N ARG A 201 21.85 -11.18 8.10
CA ARG A 201 23.16 -10.98 7.46
C ARG A 201 23.00 -10.35 6.08
N PRO A 202 23.88 -9.42 5.67
CA PRO A 202 23.91 -8.88 4.33
C PRO A 202 24.04 -9.99 3.29
N SER A 203 23.42 -9.80 2.13
CA SER A 203 23.62 -10.69 0.99
C SER A 203 25.05 -10.52 0.42
N PRO A 204 25.63 -11.54 -0.24
CA PRO A 204 26.93 -11.42 -0.88
C PRO A 204 27.02 -10.30 -1.94
N GLU A 205 25.87 -9.93 -2.53
CA GLU A 205 25.77 -8.80 -3.46
C GLU A 205 26.03 -7.47 -2.73
N ILE A 206 25.45 -7.30 -1.55
CA ILE A 206 25.61 -6.08 -0.73
C ILE A 206 27.00 -6.01 -0.09
N GLU A 207 27.57 -7.12 0.30
CA GLU A 207 28.91 -7.14 0.89
C GLU A 207 30.00 -6.61 -0.06
N LYS A 208 29.79 -6.73 -1.38
CA LYS A 208 30.69 -6.18 -2.41
C LYS A 208 30.63 -4.66 -2.55
N ILE A 209 29.57 -4.02 -2.06
CA ILE A 209 29.40 -2.58 -2.10
C ILE A 209 30.06 -1.99 -0.84
N PRO A 210 31.03 -1.06 -0.95
CA PRO A 210 31.70 -0.50 0.22
C PRO A 210 30.73 0.24 1.17
N ALA A 211 31.00 0.21 2.46
CA ALA A 211 30.33 1.08 3.44
C ALA A 211 30.93 2.52 3.38
N PRO A 212 30.19 3.56 3.79
CA PRO A 212 28.81 3.51 4.29
C PRO A 212 27.79 3.36 3.15
N ARG A 213 26.67 2.69 3.45
CA ARG A 213 25.59 2.40 2.49
C ARG A 213 24.31 3.11 2.90
N VAL A 214 23.63 3.71 1.92
CA VAL A 214 22.34 4.38 2.08
C VAL A 214 21.34 3.68 1.17
N ALA A 215 20.23 3.17 1.71
CA ALA A 215 19.35 2.27 0.97
C ALA A 215 17.93 2.83 0.78
N TYR A 216 17.37 2.58 -0.41
CA TYR A 216 15.96 2.77 -0.73
C TYR A 216 15.39 1.47 -1.26
N ALA A 217 14.27 1.01 -0.69
CA ALA A 217 13.50 -0.12 -1.20
C ALA A 217 12.10 0.32 -1.61
N GLY A 218 11.73 0.11 -2.87
CA GLY A 218 10.42 0.43 -3.41
C GLY A 218 10.45 0.79 -4.89
N ALA A 219 9.27 0.85 -5.51
CA ALA A 219 9.19 1.19 -6.93
C ALA A 219 9.80 2.57 -7.22
N LEU A 220 10.63 2.60 -8.25
CA LEU A 220 11.29 3.80 -8.76
C LEU A 220 10.40 4.40 -9.86
N ARG A 221 9.51 5.26 -9.45
CA ARG A 221 8.46 5.84 -10.29
C ARG A 221 8.52 7.37 -10.24
N TRP A 222 7.60 8.03 -10.91
CA TRP A 222 7.48 9.49 -10.99
C TRP A 222 7.48 10.20 -9.61
N TRP A 223 7.12 9.53 -8.52
CA TRP A 223 7.17 10.09 -7.17
C TRP A 223 8.55 10.05 -6.51
N PHE A 224 9.51 9.30 -7.06
CA PHE A 224 10.90 9.30 -6.61
C PHE A 224 11.59 10.57 -7.11
N ASP A 225 12.18 11.35 -6.21
CA ASP A 225 12.86 12.59 -6.53
C ASP A 225 14.29 12.31 -7.04
N THR A 226 14.38 12.14 -8.34
CA THR A 226 15.64 11.83 -9.02
C THR A 226 16.63 13.00 -8.94
N SER A 227 16.12 14.26 -9.00
CA SER A 227 16.94 15.47 -8.91
C SER A 227 17.61 15.58 -7.54
N LEU A 228 16.83 15.40 -6.47
CA LEU A 228 17.35 15.36 -5.11
C LEU A 228 18.43 14.29 -4.97
N MET A 229 18.16 13.07 -5.44
CA MET A 229 19.10 11.97 -5.28
C MET A 229 20.37 12.12 -6.12
N LEU A 230 20.27 12.74 -7.30
CA LEU A 230 21.41 13.08 -8.12
C LEU A 230 22.34 14.07 -7.39
N GLU A 231 21.80 15.15 -6.83
CA GLU A 231 22.56 16.14 -6.06
C GLU A 231 23.19 15.50 -4.79
N VAL A 232 22.41 14.74 -4.02
CA VAL A 232 22.88 14.09 -2.80
C VAL A 232 24.02 13.13 -3.11
N ALA A 233 23.87 12.26 -4.12
CA ALA A 233 24.89 11.29 -4.47
C ALA A 233 26.19 11.93 -4.98
N GLN A 234 26.09 13.03 -5.75
CA GLN A 234 27.25 13.79 -6.21
C GLN A 234 28.01 14.46 -5.05
N ARG A 235 27.29 14.99 -4.06
CA ARG A 235 27.88 15.68 -2.89
C ARG A 235 28.37 14.73 -1.80
N MET A 236 27.99 13.45 -1.87
CA MET A 236 28.43 12.39 -0.94
C MET A 236 29.18 11.25 -1.65
N PRO A 237 30.30 11.52 -2.34
CA PRO A 237 31.00 10.52 -3.17
C PRO A 237 31.57 9.34 -2.39
N LYS A 238 31.70 9.45 -1.05
CA LYS A 238 32.15 8.36 -0.17
C LYS A 238 31.04 7.46 0.33
N ALA A 239 29.76 7.85 0.17
CA ALA A 239 28.62 7.04 0.52
C ALA A 239 28.10 6.31 -0.71
N ASN A 240 27.71 5.04 -0.56
CA ASN A 240 27.14 4.23 -1.63
C ASN A 240 25.61 4.20 -1.51
N PHE A 241 24.92 4.58 -2.56
CA PHE A 241 23.46 4.64 -2.64
C PHE A 241 22.91 3.40 -3.33
N ILE A 242 22.05 2.64 -2.66
CA ILE A 242 21.50 1.38 -3.13
C ILE A 242 20.00 1.56 -3.38
N PHE A 243 19.55 1.40 -4.62
CA PHE A 243 18.16 1.51 -5.02
C PHE A 243 17.61 0.14 -5.42
N ILE A 244 16.63 -0.36 -4.64
CA ILE A 244 16.03 -1.67 -4.81
C ILE A 244 14.56 -1.48 -5.21
N GLY A 245 14.20 -1.83 -6.43
CA GLY A 245 12.83 -1.74 -6.89
C GLY A 245 12.67 -1.74 -8.40
N ALA A 246 11.41 -1.93 -8.82
CA ALA A 246 11.07 -1.85 -10.22
C ALA A 246 11.09 -0.40 -10.70
N GLU A 247 11.70 -0.19 -11.86
CA GLU A 247 11.54 1.04 -12.63
C GLU A 247 10.58 0.77 -13.80
N ARG A 248 9.73 1.73 -14.11
CA ARG A 248 8.99 1.72 -15.37
C ARG A 248 9.79 2.51 -16.40
N ASN A 249 9.98 1.93 -17.58
CA ASN A 249 10.82 2.48 -18.65
C ASN A 249 10.63 3.99 -18.84
N GLY A 250 11.72 4.74 -18.61
CA GLY A 250 11.80 6.18 -18.86
C GLY A 250 11.17 7.09 -17.79
N GLU A 251 10.54 6.57 -16.73
CA GLU A 251 9.91 7.43 -15.70
C GLU A 251 10.91 8.27 -14.88
N LEU A 252 12.15 7.83 -14.74
CA LEU A 252 13.20 8.61 -14.05
C LEU A 252 13.87 9.69 -14.95
N GLY A 253 13.59 9.67 -16.26
CA GLY A 253 14.06 10.68 -17.20
C GLY A 253 15.58 10.74 -17.36
N GLU A 254 16.08 11.88 -17.89
CA GLU A 254 17.51 12.11 -18.10
C GLU A 254 18.30 12.15 -16.80
N GLU A 255 17.73 12.71 -15.74
CA GLU A 255 18.36 12.73 -14.40
C GLU A 255 18.57 11.32 -13.86
N GLY A 256 17.65 10.38 -14.15
CA GLY A 256 17.80 8.97 -13.83
C GLY A 256 18.98 8.33 -14.55
N GLN A 257 19.22 8.69 -15.81
CA GLN A 257 20.39 8.23 -16.56
C GLN A 257 21.69 8.79 -15.96
N ARG A 258 21.71 10.08 -15.61
CA ARG A 258 22.85 10.72 -14.96
C ARG A 258 23.14 10.08 -13.58
N LEU A 259 22.09 9.80 -12.80
CA LEU A 259 22.20 9.14 -11.50
C LEU A 259 22.81 7.73 -11.63
N ARG A 260 22.43 6.97 -12.67
CA ARG A 260 23.03 5.65 -12.96
C ARG A 260 24.50 5.70 -13.35
N GLY A 261 24.94 6.84 -13.93
CA GLY A 261 26.32 7.06 -14.32
C GLY A 261 27.27 7.34 -13.16
N LEU A 262 26.77 7.54 -11.93
CA LEU A 262 27.62 7.80 -10.76
C LEU A 262 28.19 6.48 -10.21
N GLY A 263 29.49 6.45 -9.94
CA GLY A 263 30.21 5.26 -9.46
C GLY A 263 29.81 4.79 -8.05
N ASN A 264 29.12 5.64 -7.28
CA ASN A 264 28.63 5.35 -5.93
C ASN A 264 27.12 5.09 -5.89
N VAL A 265 26.49 4.79 -7.04
CA VAL A 265 25.03 4.51 -7.13
C VAL A 265 24.80 3.13 -7.73
N HIS A 266 23.98 2.33 -7.06
CA HIS A 266 23.75 0.93 -7.39
C HIS A 266 22.26 0.66 -7.51
N PHE A 267 21.79 0.29 -8.72
CA PHE A 267 20.40 -0.09 -8.99
C PHE A 267 20.29 -1.62 -9.04
N LEU A 268 19.62 -2.22 -8.09
CA LEU A 268 19.51 -3.69 -7.97
C LEU A 268 18.25 -4.28 -8.65
N GLY A 269 17.39 -3.41 -9.22
CA GLY A 269 16.16 -3.84 -9.88
C GLY A 269 15.09 -4.34 -8.92
N LYS A 270 14.03 -4.95 -9.49
CA LYS A 270 12.94 -5.54 -8.70
C LYS A 270 13.42 -6.81 -7.99
N ARG A 271 13.13 -6.90 -6.70
CA ARG A 271 13.45 -8.08 -5.87
C ARG A 271 12.20 -8.58 -5.14
N PRO A 272 12.11 -9.86 -4.78
CA PRO A 272 11.12 -10.40 -3.86
C PRO A 272 11.19 -9.68 -2.50
N GLN A 273 10.04 -9.58 -1.83
CA GLN A 273 9.97 -8.87 -0.53
C GLN A 273 10.85 -9.56 0.54
N GLU A 274 10.95 -10.86 0.47
CA GLU A 274 11.71 -11.71 1.39
C GLU A 274 13.23 -11.48 1.29
N GLU A 275 13.72 -10.96 0.15
CA GLU A 275 15.14 -10.62 -0.04
C GLU A 275 15.49 -9.24 0.50
N LEU A 276 14.49 -8.33 0.68
CA LEU A 276 14.76 -6.95 1.08
C LEU A 276 15.54 -6.84 2.39
N PRO A 277 15.28 -7.63 3.45
CA PRO A 277 16.05 -7.56 4.67
C PRO A 277 17.57 -7.82 4.46
N SER A 278 17.94 -8.81 3.65
CA SER A 278 19.35 -9.12 3.37
C SER A 278 20.01 -8.12 2.42
N LEU A 279 19.24 -7.51 1.51
CA LEU A 279 19.71 -6.49 0.58
C LEU A 279 19.88 -5.12 1.24
N MET A 280 19.13 -4.83 2.31
CA MET A 280 19.22 -3.59 3.07
C MET A 280 20.09 -3.72 4.33
N SER A 281 20.44 -4.94 4.72
CA SER A 281 21.28 -5.19 5.88
C SER A 281 22.68 -4.62 5.67
N GLY A 282 23.20 -3.97 6.71
CA GLY A 282 24.47 -3.25 6.63
C GLY A 282 24.39 -1.87 5.97
N ALA A 283 23.18 -1.38 5.64
CA ALA A 283 22.98 0.04 5.37
C ALA A 283 23.08 0.85 6.67
N SER A 284 23.56 2.09 6.57
CA SER A 284 23.63 3.03 7.69
C SER A 284 22.28 3.71 7.92
N CYS A 285 21.48 3.91 6.87
CA CYS A 285 20.12 4.44 6.95
C CYS A 285 19.28 4.06 5.73
N GLY A 286 17.95 4.08 5.91
CA GLY A 286 16.99 4.07 4.83
C GLY A 286 16.58 5.48 4.41
N ILE A 287 16.17 5.68 3.16
CA ILE A 287 15.75 7.00 2.68
C ILE A 287 14.35 6.96 2.05
N ILE A 288 13.62 8.08 2.17
CA ILE A 288 12.33 8.31 1.52
C ILE A 288 12.41 9.63 0.74
N PRO A 289 13.01 9.62 -0.46
CA PRO A 289 13.23 10.82 -1.27
C PRO A 289 12.07 11.01 -2.24
N PHE A 290 10.86 11.32 -1.72
CA PHE A 290 9.70 11.51 -2.55
C PHE A 290 9.56 12.96 -3.03
N ARG A 291 9.06 13.14 -4.25
CA ARG A 291 8.69 14.46 -4.76
C ARG A 291 7.57 15.06 -3.93
N GLN A 292 7.70 16.33 -3.58
CA GLN A 292 6.69 17.07 -2.83
C GLN A 292 5.47 17.37 -3.71
N ASN A 293 4.35 16.71 -3.47
CA ASN A 293 3.08 16.98 -4.13
C ASN A 293 1.90 16.50 -3.26
N SER A 294 0.68 16.87 -3.64
CA SER A 294 -0.53 16.56 -2.86
C SER A 294 -0.80 15.06 -2.69
N LEU A 295 -0.37 14.22 -3.65
CA LEU A 295 -0.54 12.77 -3.54
C LEU A 295 0.39 12.19 -2.48
N VAL A 296 1.66 12.58 -2.51
CA VAL A 296 2.67 12.13 -1.53
C VAL A 296 2.32 12.60 -0.11
N ALA A 297 1.71 13.78 0.03
CA ALA A 297 1.22 14.27 1.32
C ALA A 297 0.18 13.34 1.98
N SER A 298 -0.53 12.52 1.18
CA SER A 298 -1.58 11.61 1.66
C SER A 298 -1.10 10.14 1.78
N VAL A 299 0.21 9.90 1.73
CA VAL A 299 0.79 8.55 1.80
C VAL A 299 1.28 8.22 3.20
N SER A 300 0.88 7.07 3.73
CA SER A 300 1.52 6.45 4.90
C SER A 300 2.66 5.53 4.38
N PRO A 301 3.93 5.95 4.47
CA PRO A 301 5.02 5.23 3.82
C PRO A 301 5.34 3.92 4.54
N LEU A 302 5.06 2.77 3.93
CA LEU A 302 5.42 1.44 4.44
C LEU A 302 6.90 1.34 4.79
N LYS A 303 7.76 2.02 4.01
CA LYS A 303 9.22 2.03 4.18
C LYS A 303 9.67 2.44 5.57
N LEU A 304 8.98 3.40 6.19
CA LEU A 304 9.30 3.84 7.55
C LEU A 304 9.26 2.65 8.54
N TYR A 305 8.19 1.88 8.48
CA TYR A 305 7.95 0.76 9.38
C TYR A 305 8.91 -0.41 9.07
N GLU A 306 9.16 -0.68 7.79
CA GLU A 306 10.08 -1.71 7.31
C GLU A 306 11.52 -1.38 7.73
N TYR A 307 11.98 -0.14 7.52
CA TYR A 307 13.31 0.32 7.91
C TYR A 307 13.51 0.30 9.43
N ALA A 308 12.54 0.81 10.18
CA ALA A 308 12.58 0.75 11.64
C ALA A 308 12.67 -0.69 12.16
N SER A 309 11.94 -1.64 11.54
CA SER A 309 12.00 -3.06 11.90
C SER A 309 13.36 -3.71 11.63
N MET A 310 14.08 -3.21 10.63
CA MET A 310 15.46 -3.62 10.34
C MET A 310 16.51 -2.84 11.17
N GLY A 311 16.07 -1.95 12.07
CA GLY A 311 16.96 -1.09 12.86
C GLY A 311 17.65 0.00 12.03
N LEU A 312 17.08 0.42 10.89
CA LEU A 312 17.62 1.46 10.02
C LEU A 312 16.95 2.81 10.31
N PRO A 313 17.69 3.83 10.78
CA PRO A 313 17.17 5.18 10.88
C PRO A 313 16.75 5.67 9.48
N THR A 314 15.67 6.43 9.42
CA THR A 314 15.12 6.90 8.15
C THR A 314 15.41 8.39 7.96
N VAL A 315 15.86 8.79 6.77
CA VAL A 315 15.90 10.19 6.34
C VAL A 315 14.85 10.40 5.26
N SER A 316 13.93 11.31 5.50
CA SER A 316 12.79 11.55 4.61
C SER A 316 12.62 13.03 4.27
N VAL A 317 12.07 13.29 3.11
CA VAL A 317 11.47 14.59 2.79
C VAL A 317 10.25 14.84 3.70
N PRO A 318 9.77 16.09 3.87
CA PRO A 318 8.58 16.39 4.66
C PRO A 318 7.35 15.62 4.14
N MET A 319 6.64 14.95 5.03
CA MET A 319 5.36 14.29 4.79
C MET A 319 4.48 14.47 6.03
N GLU A 320 3.19 14.79 5.86
CA GLU A 320 2.24 15.00 6.97
C GLU A 320 2.18 13.78 7.91
N GLU A 321 2.27 12.58 7.35
CA GLU A 321 2.23 11.33 8.12
C GLU A 321 3.49 11.07 8.96
N LEU A 322 4.56 11.78 8.70
CA LEU A 322 5.83 11.66 9.46
C LEU A 322 5.95 12.74 10.55
N GLU A 323 5.06 13.73 10.56
CA GLU A 323 5.06 14.77 11.59
C GLU A 323 4.77 14.19 12.97
N GLY A 324 5.62 14.55 13.95
CA GLY A 324 5.51 14.04 15.31
C GLY A 324 5.98 12.60 15.52
N MET A 325 6.53 11.95 14.49
CA MET A 325 7.23 10.67 14.66
C MET A 325 8.52 10.86 15.46
N PRO A 326 8.99 9.82 16.20
CA PRO A 326 10.24 9.93 16.96
C PRO A 326 11.44 10.24 16.04
N GLU A 327 12.24 11.25 16.40
CA GLU A 327 13.41 11.64 15.62
C GLU A 327 14.47 10.53 15.50
N ASP A 328 14.53 9.62 16.47
CA ASP A 328 15.38 8.44 16.39
C ASP A 328 14.95 7.44 15.29
N VAL A 329 13.68 7.51 14.85
CA VAL A 329 13.13 6.64 13.81
C VAL A 329 13.18 7.32 12.45
N VAL A 330 12.82 8.62 12.39
CA VAL A 330 12.83 9.37 11.13
C VAL A 330 13.28 10.82 11.34
N LYS A 331 14.21 11.25 10.51
CA LYS A 331 14.67 12.64 10.38
C LYS A 331 14.04 13.27 9.13
N ILE A 332 13.46 14.45 9.30
CA ILE A 332 12.81 15.18 8.22
C ILE A 332 13.76 16.23 7.65
N ALA A 333 14.13 16.07 6.40
CA ALA A 333 15.02 16.95 5.66
C ALA A 333 14.21 17.81 4.67
N LYS A 334 14.27 19.13 4.82
CA LYS A 334 13.50 20.08 3.99
C LYS A 334 14.24 20.49 2.71
N THR A 335 15.55 20.38 2.71
CA THR A 335 16.42 20.75 1.59
C THR A 335 17.39 19.59 1.29
N SER A 336 18.04 19.64 0.12
CA SER A 336 19.13 18.70 -0.22
C SER A 336 20.29 18.78 0.79
N GLY A 337 20.58 19.99 1.28
CA GLY A 337 21.59 20.21 2.33
C GLY A 337 21.23 19.51 3.64
N ASP A 338 19.96 19.63 4.09
CA ASP A 338 19.47 18.92 5.27
C ASP A 338 19.52 17.40 5.05
N PHE A 339 19.14 16.94 3.84
CA PHE A 339 19.15 15.51 3.50
C PHE A 339 20.55 14.91 3.61
N ILE A 340 21.58 15.63 3.11
CA ILE A 340 22.98 15.26 3.23
C ILE A 340 23.43 15.25 4.70
N LEU A 341 23.05 16.29 5.47
CA LEU A 341 23.41 16.42 6.87
C LEU A 341 22.84 15.25 7.69
N GLU A 342 21.55 14.94 7.52
CA GLU A 342 20.90 13.89 8.31
C GLU A 342 21.38 12.49 7.89
N ILE A 343 21.71 12.24 6.61
CA ILE A 343 22.39 11.02 6.18
C ILE A 343 23.78 10.93 6.87
N GLY A 344 24.54 12.03 6.89
CA GLY A 344 25.83 12.09 7.56
C GLY A 344 25.74 11.73 9.05
N LYS A 345 24.75 12.26 9.76
CA LYS A 345 24.48 11.90 11.17
C LYS A 345 24.13 10.42 11.33
N ALA A 346 23.22 9.90 10.49
CA ALA A 346 22.83 8.49 10.54
C ALA A 346 24.03 7.54 10.34
N ILE A 347 24.99 7.93 9.49
CA ILE A 347 26.23 7.18 9.26
C ILE A 347 27.15 7.19 10.50
N THR A 348 27.24 8.33 11.21
CA THR A 348 28.19 8.51 12.32
C THR A 348 27.63 8.08 13.68
N GLU A 349 26.36 8.34 13.93
CA GLU A 349 25.71 8.10 15.23
C GLU A 349 25.10 6.69 15.34
N GLY A 350 24.69 6.13 14.20
CA GLY A 350 24.00 4.84 14.15
C GLY A 350 22.57 4.87 14.73
N PRO A 351 21.90 3.72 14.81
CA PRO A 351 20.51 3.63 15.25
C PRO A 351 20.34 3.59 16.77
N ASN A 352 19.28 4.21 17.27
CA ASN A 352 18.77 3.97 18.61
C ASN A 352 17.88 2.72 18.62
N LYS A 353 18.46 1.54 18.80
CA LYS A 353 17.77 0.24 18.70
C LYS A 353 16.53 0.16 19.58
N LYS A 354 16.63 0.59 20.85
CA LYS A 354 15.51 0.52 21.80
C LYS A 354 14.32 1.36 21.33
N ARG A 355 14.55 2.58 20.84
CA ARG A 355 13.49 3.44 20.31
C ARG A 355 12.84 2.84 19.07
N MET A 356 13.61 2.20 18.20
CA MET A 356 13.09 1.51 17.02
C MET A 356 12.25 0.30 17.41
N GLU A 357 12.70 -0.53 18.34
CA GLU A 357 11.94 -1.66 18.87
C GLU A 357 10.61 -1.20 19.50
N ASP A 358 10.64 -0.15 20.35
CA ASP A 358 9.44 0.46 20.94
C ASP A 358 8.46 0.99 19.86
N PHE A 359 8.97 1.58 18.78
CA PHE A 359 8.16 2.05 17.67
C PHE A 359 7.53 0.89 16.90
N VAL A 360 8.32 -0.13 16.57
CA VAL A 360 7.88 -1.31 15.81
C VAL A 360 6.82 -2.10 16.59
N SER A 361 7.02 -2.31 17.90
CA SER A 361 6.08 -3.07 18.74
C SER A 361 4.65 -2.50 18.72
N LYS A 362 4.51 -1.18 18.55
CA LYS A 362 3.23 -0.47 18.46
C LYS A 362 2.66 -0.39 17.04
N ASN A 363 3.46 -0.74 16.04
CA ASN A 363 3.14 -0.54 14.63
C ASN A 363 3.22 -1.84 13.82
N THR A 364 2.70 -2.93 14.36
CA THR A 364 2.61 -4.24 13.69
C THR A 364 1.31 -4.42 12.92
N TRP A 365 1.33 -5.23 11.88
CA TRP A 365 0.10 -5.64 11.19
C TRP A 365 -0.87 -6.37 12.10
N GLU A 366 -0.38 -7.11 13.09
CA GLU A 366 -1.24 -7.78 14.07
C GLU A 366 -2.06 -6.77 14.86
N ALA A 367 -1.44 -5.69 15.36
CA ALA A 367 -2.14 -4.62 16.07
C ALA A 367 -3.19 -3.93 15.17
N ARG A 368 -2.87 -3.67 13.89
CA ARG A 368 -3.83 -3.06 12.95
C ARG A 368 -5.01 -3.98 12.65
N ILE A 369 -4.75 -5.27 12.42
CA ILE A 369 -5.82 -6.25 12.16
C ILE A 369 -6.70 -6.42 13.40
N LYS A 370 -6.13 -6.40 14.60
CA LYS A 370 -6.90 -6.43 15.85
C LYS A 370 -7.86 -5.25 15.94
N THR A 371 -7.40 -4.03 15.65
CA THR A 371 -8.27 -2.84 15.60
C THR A 371 -9.40 -3.00 14.57
N PHE A 372 -9.09 -3.53 13.40
CA PHE A 372 -10.09 -3.80 12.35
C PHE A 372 -11.12 -4.84 12.83
N GLU A 373 -10.66 -5.94 13.43
CA GLU A 373 -11.49 -7.03 13.95
C GLU A 373 -12.43 -6.54 15.06
N GLU A 374 -11.91 -5.82 16.05
CA GLU A 374 -12.71 -5.25 17.15
C GLU A 374 -13.79 -4.30 16.62
N THR A 375 -13.45 -3.43 15.67
CA THR A 375 -14.41 -2.52 15.03
C THR A 375 -15.50 -3.29 14.28
N LEU A 376 -15.11 -4.30 13.48
CA LEU A 376 -16.08 -5.11 12.74
C LEU A 376 -16.99 -5.92 13.67
N LEU A 377 -16.44 -6.52 14.73
CA LEU A 377 -17.22 -7.30 15.69
C LEU A 377 -18.23 -6.42 16.45
N GLY A 378 -17.84 -5.22 16.88
CA GLY A 378 -18.75 -4.26 17.49
C GLY A 378 -19.93 -3.93 16.58
N LEU A 379 -19.66 -3.55 15.33
CA LEU A 379 -20.69 -3.26 14.34
C LEU A 379 -21.58 -4.46 14.01
N TRP A 380 -21.00 -5.66 14.01
CA TRP A 380 -21.73 -6.89 13.73
C TRP A 380 -22.74 -7.25 14.81
N GLN A 381 -22.42 -6.95 16.06
CA GLN A 381 -23.28 -7.17 17.22
C GLN A 381 -24.39 -6.12 17.35
N GLU A 382 -24.11 -4.87 16.94
CA GLU A 382 -25.08 -3.76 16.97
C GLU A 382 -26.23 -3.94 15.97
N LYS A 383 -26.07 -4.74 14.92
CA LYS A 383 -27.04 -5.01 13.86
C LYS A 383 -27.62 -6.41 13.93
#